data_6848bbf7b3b1456dee7dabd42f0a7031
#
_entry.id   6848bbf7b3b1456dee7dabd42f0a7031
#
_cell.length_a   1.000
_cell.length_b   1.000
_cell.length_c   1.000
_cell.angle_alpha   90.00
_cell.angle_beta   90.00
_cell.angle_gamma   90.00
#
_symmetry.space_group_name_H-M   'P 1'
#
loop_
_entity.id
_entity.type
_entity.pdbx_description
1 polymer ?
#
loop_
_entity_poly.entity_id
_entity_poly.type
_entity_poly.pdbx_seq_one_letter_code
_entity_poly.pdbx_strand_id
1 'polypeptide(L)'
;MALKCGIVGLPNVGKSTLFNCLSSAKAQAANFPFCTIEPNLGVITVPDERLNKLAEIVHPGRIVPATCEIVDIAGLVKGASKGEGLGNKFLGNIRECDAIIHVIRCFDDDNVVREGGAPVDPVEDKSVIDTELQLKDLETIDSQLDKQKKVAAAGNKDAKTAVTVLEAYKEVLEQGRNAREVTFETKEEQKAAHDLFLLTTKPVLYVCNVDEDSAKNGNEYSKKIEEIAAKEGAEAMVIAAKTEEDIASLDTYEDKKMFLDELGLEESGVNRLIEKAYHLLNLQTFITAGEMEVKAWTFHKGWKAPQCAGVIHTDFEKGFIRAEVIKYDDYIKYKSEAAVREAGQLHIEGKDYVVQDGDIMHFRFNV
;
A
#
# COMPACT_ATOMS: atom_id res chain seq x y z
N MET A 1 -12.13 8.21 -2.74
CA MET A 1 -10.92 8.36 -3.59
C MET A 1 -10.17 7.06 -3.50
N ALA A 2 -9.57 6.60 -4.59
CA ALA A 2 -8.69 5.45 -4.54
C ALA A 2 -7.43 5.81 -3.73
N LEU A 3 -6.95 4.89 -2.90
CA LEU A 3 -5.73 5.09 -2.11
C LEU A 3 -4.50 4.83 -2.97
N LYS A 4 -3.44 5.60 -2.73
CA LYS A 4 -2.24 5.65 -3.57
C LYS A 4 -0.99 5.30 -2.78
N CYS A 5 -0.18 4.38 -3.33
CA CYS A 5 1.20 4.17 -2.89
C CYS A 5 2.16 4.96 -3.78
N GLY A 6 3.04 5.74 -3.19
CA GLY A 6 4.13 6.41 -3.90
C GLY A 6 5.40 5.59 -3.88
N ILE A 7 5.97 5.26 -5.05
CA ILE A 7 7.29 4.63 -5.11
C ILE A 7 8.36 5.72 -5.08
N VAL A 8 9.25 5.63 -4.10
CA VAL A 8 10.38 6.55 -3.93
C VAL A 8 11.70 5.77 -3.88
N GLY A 9 12.80 6.44 -4.16
CA GLY A 9 14.15 5.88 -4.08
C GLY A 9 15.16 6.82 -4.72
N LEU A 10 16.42 6.66 -4.35
CA LEU A 10 17.52 7.39 -4.97
C LEU A 10 17.68 7.01 -6.46
N PRO A 11 18.42 7.78 -7.27
CA PRO A 11 18.74 7.37 -8.62
C PRO A 11 19.44 6.00 -8.68
N ASN A 12 19.17 5.24 -9.73
CA ASN A 12 19.82 3.95 -10.04
C ASN A 12 19.59 2.80 -9.00
N VAL A 13 18.55 2.89 -8.18
CA VAL A 13 18.18 1.81 -7.24
C VAL A 13 17.29 0.72 -7.88
N GLY A 14 16.90 0.86 -9.16
CA GLY A 14 15.99 -0.06 -9.85
C GLY A 14 14.51 0.34 -9.77
N LYS A 15 14.21 1.57 -9.31
CA LYS A 15 12.85 2.09 -9.14
C LYS A 15 12.03 2.04 -10.45
N SER A 16 12.60 2.53 -11.56
CA SER A 16 11.91 2.56 -12.86
C SER A 16 11.70 1.16 -13.43
N THR A 17 12.67 0.26 -13.28
CA THR A 17 12.52 -1.15 -13.66
C THR A 17 11.34 -1.78 -12.92
N LEU A 18 11.29 -1.62 -11.60
CA LEU A 18 10.22 -2.14 -10.78
C LEU A 18 8.85 -1.55 -11.16
N PHE A 19 8.78 -0.23 -11.41
CA PHE A 19 7.54 0.41 -11.85
C PHE A 19 7.07 -0.09 -13.22
N ASN A 20 8.01 -0.37 -14.13
CA ASN A 20 7.70 -0.94 -15.45
C ASN A 20 7.15 -2.37 -15.30
N CYS A 21 7.73 -3.21 -14.43
CA CYS A 21 7.21 -4.54 -14.13
C CYS A 21 5.79 -4.49 -13.58
N LEU A 22 5.53 -3.58 -12.63
CA LEU A 22 4.19 -3.33 -12.08
C LEU A 22 3.21 -2.88 -13.18
N SER A 23 3.65 -2.01 -14.08
CA SER A 23 2.82 -1.50 -15.19
C SER A 23 2.56 -2.57 -16.27
N SER A 24 3.51 -3.49 -16.48
CA SER A 24 3.35 -4.62 -17.41
C SER A 24 2.35 -5.66 -16.89
N ALA A 25 2.27 -5.86 -15.59
CA ALA A 25 1.23 -6.66 -14.95
C ALA A 25 -0.19 -6.11 -15.24
N LYS A 26 -0.32 -4.80 -15.50
CA LYS A 26 -1.55 -4.14 -15.97
C LYS A 26 -1.97 -4.60 -17.36
N ALA A 27 -1.05 -4.79 -18.29
CA ALA A 27 -1.37 -5.13 -19.69
C ALA A 27 -2.05 -6.50 -19.81
N GLN A 28 -1.77 -7.43 -18.91
CA GLN A 28 -2.41 -8.75 -18.86
C GLN A 28 -3.85 -8.69 -18.28
N ALA A 29 -4.18 -7.65 -17.52
CA ALA A 29 -5.52 -7.40 -16.97
C ALA A 29 -6.36 -6.41 -17.81
N ALA A 30 -5.92 -6.01 -19.00
CA ALA A 30 -6.37 -4.85 -19.78
C ALA A 30 -7.72 -5.01 -20.50
N ASN A 31 -8.71 -5.63 -19.88
CA ASN A 31 -10.11 -5.56 -20.35
C ASN A 31 -11.00 -4.61 -19.54
N PHE A 32 -10.39 -3.67 -18.78
CA PHE A 32 -11.15 -2.67 -18.02
C PHE A 32 -11.30 -1.37 -18.82
N PRO A 33 -12.54 -0.99 -19.23
CA PRO A 33 -12.79 0.34 -19.77
C PRO A 33 -12.64 1.40 -18.67
N PHE A 34 -12.05 2.56 -19.00
CA PHE A 34 -11.89 3.76 -18.17
C PHE A 34 -10.59 3.93 -17.36
N CYS A 35 -9.47 3.34 -17.74
CA CYS A 35 -8.18 3.77 -17.18
C CYS A 35 -7.61 4.95 -17.98
N THR A 36 -7.68 6.15 -17.42
CA THR A 36 -6.91 7.31 -17.92
C THR A 36 -5.43 7.03 -17.69
N ILE A 37 -4.62 7.10 -18.75
CA ILE A 37 -3.17 6.91 -18.66
C ILE A 37 -2.58 8.28 -18.28
N GLU A 38 -2.43 8.52 -16.98
CA GLU A 38 -1.54 9.59 -16.53
C GLU A 38 -0.11 9.06 -16.53
N PRO A 39 0.86 9.81 -17.07
CA PRO A 39 2.27 9.43 -16.94
C PRO A 39 2.61 9.34 -15.45
N ASN A 40 3.22 8.24 -15.04
CA ASN A 40 3.62 7.90 -13.66
C ASN A 40 2.50 7.39 -12.72
N LEU A 41 1.27 7.15 -13.19
CA LEU A 41 0.23 6.48 -12.40
C LEU A 41 -0.06 5.09 -12.98
N GLY A 42 0.18 4.04 -12.19
CA GLY A 42 -0.22 2.67 -12.47
C GLY A 42 -1.44 2.27 -11.65
N VAL A 43 -2.54 1.88 -12.30
CA VAL A 43 -3.64 1.16 -11.63
C VAL A 43 -3.35 -0.32 -11.81
N ILE A 44 -3.07 -1.03 -10.73
CA ILE A 44 -2.54 -2.39 -10.75
C ILE A 44 -3.56 -3.32 -10.14
N THR A 45 -3.76 -4.48 -10.78
CA THR A 45 -4.63 -5.54 -10.27
C THR A 45 -3.99 -6.21 -9.06
N VAL A 46 -4.74 -6.36 -7.99
CA VAL A 46 -4.32 -7.11 -6.80
C VAL A 46 -4.51 -8.60 -7.08
N PRO A 47 -3.44 -9.42 -7.05
CA PRO A 47 -3.56 -10.87 -7.19
C PRO A 47 -4.43 -11.44 -6.07
N ASP A 48 -5.41 -12.29 -6.43
CA ASP A 48 -6.26 -12.97 -5.45
C ASP A 48 -6.77 -14.29 -6.02
N GLU A 49 -6.11 -15.38 -5.62
CA GLU A 49 -6.48 -16.73 -6.08
C GLU A 49 -7.88 -17.16 -5.64
N ARG A 50 -8.45 -16.52 -4.61
CA ARG A 50 -9.80 -16.82 -4.14
C ARG A 50 -10.84 -16.57 -5.23
N LEU A 51 -10.62 -15.56 -6.07
CA LEU A 51 -11.52 -15.24 -7.19
C LEU A 51 -11.53 -16.35 -8.24
N ASN A 52 -10.37 -16.90 -8.58
CA ASN A 52 -10.25 -17.98 -9.55
C ASN A 52 -10.95 -19.25 -9.04
N LYS A 53 -10.71 -19.64 -7.79
CA LYS A 53 -11.35 -20.80 -7.16
C LYS A 53 -12.87 -20.65 -7.05
N LEU A 54 -13.37 -19.44 -6.75
CA LEU A 54 -14.80 -19.16 -6.76
C LEU A 54 -15.37 -19.23 -8.19
N ALA A 55 -14.65 -18.72 -9.19
CA ALA A 55 -15.06 -18.77 -10.57
C ALA A 55 -15.19 -20.20 -11.12
N GLU A 56 -14.33 -21.13 -10.68
CA GLU A 56 -14.45 -22.56 -10.99
C GLU A 56 -15.75 -23.20 -10.46
N ILE A 57 -16.31 -22.64 -9.38
CA ILE A 57 -17.54 -23.14 -8.76
C ILE A 57 -18.77 -22.46 -9.37
N VAL A 58 -18.71 -21.12 -9.52
CA VAL A 58 -19.86 -20.28 -9.90
C VAL A 58 -20.02 -20.17 -11.42
N HIS A 59 -18.93 -20.40 -12.18
CA HIS A 59 -18.86 -20.23 -13.65
C HIS A 59 -19.38 -18.85 -14.10
N PRO A 60 -18.81 -17.74 -13.60
CA PRO A 60 -19.29 -16.40 -13.87
C PRO A 60 -18.99 -15.95 -15.30
N GLY A 61 -19.78 -14.99 -15.80
CA GLY A 61 -19.49 -14.34 -17.06
C GLY A 61 -18.20 -13.53 -17.09
N ARG A 62 -17.73 -13.06 -15.92
CA ARG A 62 -16.43 -12.35 -15.76
C ARG A 62 -15.92 -12.39 -14.32
N ILE A 63 -14.59 -12.20 -14.19
CA ILE A 63 -13.92 -12.01 -12.89
C ILE A 63 -13.44 -10.56 -12.82
N VAL A 64 -13.68 -9.89 -11.70
CA VAL A 64 -13.31 -8.48 -11.47
C VAL A 64 -12.47 -8.39 -10.19
N PRO A 65 -11.14 -8.39 -10.29
CA PRO A 65 -10.25 -8.27 -9.13
C PRO A 65 -10.26 -6.85 -8.54
N ALA A 66 -9.73 -6.74 -7.32
CA ALA A 66 -9.44 -5.45 -6.70
C ALA A 66 -8.26 -4.76 -7.43
N THR A 67 -8.18 -3.44 -7.28
CA THR A 67 -7.07 -2.65 -7.85
C THR A 67 -6.44 -1.74 -6.81
N CYS A 68 -5.15 -1.47 -6.98
CA CYS A 68 -4.37 -0.54 -6.19
C CYS A 68 -3.73 0.51 -7.11
N GLU A 69 -3.68 1.77 -6.67
CA GLU A 69 -2.98 2.83 -7.41
C GLU A 69 -1.54 2.95 -6.91
N ILE A 70 -0.59 2.88 -7.83
CA ILE A 70 0.84 3.08 -7.55
C ILE A 70 1.35 4.22 -8.42
N VAL A 71 2.03 5.19 -7.79
CA VAL A 71 2.56 6.40 -8.44
C VAL A 71 4.09 6.32 -8.46
N ASP A 72 4.69 6.41 -9.65
CA ASP A 72 6.15 6.61 -9.75
C ASP A 72 6.48 8.06 -9.43
N ILE A 73 7.13 8.25 -8.29
CA ILE A 73 7.60 9.57 -7.88
C ILE A 73 9.05 9.72 -8.33
N ALA A 74 9.31 10.74 -9.17
CA ALA A 74 10.65 10.99 -9.69
C ALA A 74 11.70 11.02 -8.57
N GLY A 75 12.88 10.41 -8.83
CA GLY A 75 13.89 10.20 -7.81
C GLY A 75 14.30 11.46 -7.05
N LEU A 76 14.48 11.32 -5.75
CA LEU A 76 14.99 12.38 -4.87
C LEU A 76 16.49 12.55 -5.10
N VAL A 77 16.95 13.79 -5.16
CA VAL A 77 18.35 14.16 -5.02
C VAL A 77 18.56 14.80 -3.67
N LYS A 78 19.69 14.56 -3.05
CA LYS A 78 20.08 15.18 -1.77
C LYS A 78 19.93 16.71 -1.86
N GLY A 79 19.31 17.32 -0.85
CA GLY A 79 19.04 18.76 -0.82
C GLY A 79 17.70 19.18 -1.43
N ALA A 80 16.81 18.24 -1.72
CA ALA A 80 15.49 18.53 -2.30
C ALA A 80 14.60 19.39 -1.39
N SER A 81 14.74 19.26 -0.07
CA SER A 81 14.02 20.07 0.91
C SER A 81 14.41 21.54 0.87
N LYS A 82 15.65 21.86 0.46
CA LYS A 82 16.19 23.22 0.35
C LYS A 82 16.09 23.79 -1.08
N GLY A 83 15.71 22.95 -2.07
CA GLY A 83 15.72 23.28 -3.48
C GLY A 83 14.45 23.98 -3.95
N GLU A 84 14.62 24.97 -4.83
CA GLU A 84 13.53 25.50 -5.65
C GLU A 84 13.22 24.51 -6.80
N GLY A 85 11.93 24.25 -7.07
CA GLY A 85 11.50 23.52 -8.27
C GLY A 85 11.27 22.02 -8.07
N LEU A 86 12.18 21.16 -8.55
CA LEU A 86 11.96 19.70 -8.62
C LEU A 86 11.79 19.02 -7.24
N GLY A 87 12.51 19.46 -6.20
CA GLY A 87 12.38 18.92 -4.86
C GLY A 87 11.01 19.19 -4.23
N ASN A 88 10.47 20.40 -4.37
CA ASN A 88 9.13 20.72 -3.88
C ASN A 88 8.04 19.94 -4.61
N LYS A 89 8.21 19.67 -5.91
CA LYS A 89 7.28 18.82 -6.69
C LYS A 89 7.31 17.37 -6.20
N PHE A 90 8.50 16.83 -5.93
CA PHE A 90 8.68 15.50 -5.36
C PHE A 90 7.94 15.37 -4.02
N LEU A 91 8.19 16.28 -3.08
CA LEU A 91 7.55 16.28 -1.77
C LEU A 91 6.03 16.49 -1.86
N GLY A 92 5.56 17.29 -2.83
CA GLY A 92 4.15 17.45 -3.15
C GLY A 92 3.51 16.14 -3.59
N ASN A 93 4.16 15.41 -4.49
CA ASN A 93 3.66 14.12 -4.97
C ASN A 93 3.58 13.07 -3.83
N ILE A 94 4.58 13.02 -2.94
CA ILE A 94 4.51 12.15 -1.76
C ILE A 94 3.34 12.55 -0.85
N ARG A 95 3.06 13.84 -0.69
CA ARG A 95 1.94 14.30 0.14
C ARG A 95 0.59 13.79 -0.34
N GLU A 96 0.41 13.63 -1.66
CA GLU A 96 -0.82 13.10 -2.26
C GLU A 96 -0.96 11.58 -2.15
N CYS A 97 0.09 10.86 -1.74
CA CYS A 97 0.06 9.43 -1.52
C CYS A 97 -0.35 9.09 -0.08
N ASP A 98 -0.96 7.92 0.12
CA ASP A 98 -1.40 7.43 1.42
C ASP A 98 -0.33 6.56 2.09
N ALA A 99 0.56 5.94 1.31
CA ALA A 99 1.68 5.11 1.77
C ALA A 99 2.90 5.28 0.86
N ILE A 100 4.06 4.87 1.34
CA ILE A 100 5.35 4.97 0.64
C ILE A 100 5.93 3.57 0.42
N ILE A 101 6.31 3.28 -0.82
CA ILE A 101 7.14 2.14 -1.21
C ILE A 101 8.55 2.68 -1.44
N HIS A 102 9.46 2.42 -0.51
CA HIS A 102 10.82 2.93 -0.55
C HIS A 102 11.78 1.87 -1.12
N VAL A 103 12.18 2.04 -2.38
CA VAL A 103 13.11 1.15 -3.06
C VAL A 103 14.54 1.51 -2.68
N ILE A 104 15.28 0.52 -2.19
CA ILE A 104 16.65 0.65 -1.70
C ILE A 104 17.54 -0.32 -2.47
N ARG A 105 18.69 0.15 -2.93
CA ARG A 105 19.69 -0.69 -3.60
C ARG A 105 20.41 -1.58 -2.61
N CYS A 106 20.30 -2.88 -2.80
CA CYS A 106 20.92 -3.93 -2.01
C CYS A 106 21.73 -4.92 -2.89
N PHE A 107 22.36 -4.44 -3.95
CA PHE A 107 23.17 -5.23 -4.87
C PHE A 107 24.40 -4.43 -5.31
N ASP A 108 25.48 -5.13 -5.62
CA ASP A 108 26.69 -4.59 -6.22
C ASP A 108 26.62 -4.78 -7.74
N ASP A 109 26.91 -3.73 -8.51
CA ASP A 109 27.06 -3.76 -9.96
C ASP A 109 27.98 -2.64 -10.38
N ASP A 110 29.13 -2.98 -10.97
CA ASP A 110 30.16 -2.03 -11.42
C ASP A 110 29.66 -1.07 -12.51
N ASN A 111 28.62 -1.47 -13.25
CA ASN A 111 28.01 -0.65 -14.31
C ASN A 111 26.98 0.34 -13.76
N VAL A 112 26.56 0.19 -12.52
CA VAL A 112 25.55 1.03 -11.87
C VAL A 112 26.25 1.93 -10.86
N VAL A 113 26.56 3.15 -11.25
CA VAL A 113 27.30 4.11 -10.42
C VAL A 113 26.37 4.71 -9.36
N ARG A 114 26.79 4.65 -8.08
CA ARG A 114 26.19 5.44 -7.00
C ARG A 114 26.68 6.89 -7.12
N GLU A 115 25.84 7.85 -6.75
CA GLU A 115 26.20 9.27 -6.75
C GLU A 115 27.50 9.49 -5.94
N GLY A 116 28.49 10.13 -6.60
CA GLY A 116 29.82 10.34 -6.00
C GLY A 116 30.77 9.14 -6.03
N GLY A 117 30.40 8.00 -6.66
CA GLY A 117 31.28 6.82 -6.79
C GLY A 117 31.53 6.08 -5.48
N ALA A 118 30.70 6.31 -4.46
CA ALA A 118 30.81 5.62 -3.15
C ALA A 118 30.34 4.15 -3.25
N PRO A 119 30.82 3.25 -2.36
CA PRO A 119 30.30 1.88 -2.26
C PRO A 119 28.82 1.86 -1.90
N VAL A 120 28.14 0.74 -2.18
CA VAL A 120 26.73 0.52 -1.83
C VAL A 120 26.57 0.60 -0.32
N ASP A 121 25.68 1.46 0.14
CA ASP A 121 25.29 1.58 1.56
C ASP A 121 23.77 1.82 1.64
N PRO A 122 22.97 0.75 1.81
CA PRO A 122 21.52 0.85 1.86
C PRO A 122 21.02 1.64 3.09
N VAL A 123 21.79 1.66 4.19
CA VAL A 123 21.41 2.40 5.40
C VAL A 123 21.57 3.90 5.18
N GLU A 124 22.67 4.32 4.55
CA GLU A 124 22.86 5.71 4.18
C GLU A 124 21.83 6.15 3.13
N ASP A 125 21.57 5.33 2.10
CA ASP A 125 20.58 5.62 1.06
C ASP A 125 19.18 5.83 1.64
N LYS A 126 18.78 4.98 2.60
CA LYS A 126 17.54 5.15 3.35
C LYS A 126 17.53 6.46 4.12
N SER A 127 18.61 6.76 4.84
CA SER A 127 18.71 7.95 5.71
C SER A 127 18.64 9.26 4.92
N VAL A 128 19.12 9.29 3.68
CA VAL A 128 19.02 10.46 2.79
C VAL A 128 17.55 10.80 2.53
N ILE A 129 16.73 9.81 2.14
CA ILE A 129 15.29 10.02 1.90
C ILE A 129 14.59 10.45 3.19
N ASP A 130 14.81 9.73 4.29
CA ASP A 130 14.19 10.05 5.57
C ASP A 130 14.51 11.49 6.01
N THR A 131 15.78 11.91 5.92
CA THR A 131 16.19 13.25 6.29
C THR A 131 15.46 14.33 5.48
N GLU A 132 15.31 14.16 4.17
CA GLU A 132 14.61 15.14 3.35
C GLU A 132 13.12 15.24 3.71
N LEU A 133 12.47 14.10 4.02
CA LEU A 133 11.08 14.09 4.49
C LEU A 133 10.94 14.73 5.88
N GLN A 134 11.85 14.40 6.81
CA GLN A 134 11.89 14.96 8.17
C GLN A 134 12.09 16.47 8.17
N LEU A 135 13.04 16.97 7.37
CA LEU A 135 13.29 18.41 7.24
C LEU A 135 12.04 19.15 6.73
N LYS A 136 11.33 18.55 5.77
CA LYS A 136 10.08 19.17 5.25
C LYS A 136 8.96 19.16 6.28
N ASP A 137 8.85 18.10 7.05
CA ASP A 137 7.87 18.05 8.13
C ASP A 137 8.21 19.05 9.25
N LEU A 138 9.49 19.22 9.61
CA LEU A 138 9.92 20.24 10.58
C LEU A 138 9.54 21.66 10.13
N GLU A 139 9.75 22.01 8.85
CA GLU A 139 9.29 23.30 8.31
C GLU A 139 7.77 23.49 8.48
N THR A 140 6.99 22.43 8.21
CA THR A 140 5.54 22.44 8.37
C THR A 140 5.15 22.63 9.83
N ILE A 141 5.79 21.90 10.74
CA ILE A 141 5.55 21.94 12.18
C ILE A 141 5.89 23.32 12.74
N ASP A 142 7.06 23.88 12.42
CA ASP A 142 7.47 25.20 12.91
C ASP A 142 6.48 26.28 12.49
N SER A 143 6.08 26.28 11.23
CA SER A 143 5.06 27.22 10.71
C SER A 143 3.71 27.09 11.41
N GLN A 144 3.30 25.86 11.78
CA GLN A 144 2.04 25.61 12.47
C GLN A 144 2.14 25.95 13.97
N LEU A 145 3.27 25.62 14.61
CA LEU A 145 3.50 25.96 16.04
C LEU A 145 3.38 27.43 16.30
N ASP A 146 3.98 28.30 15.47
CA ASP A 146 3.91 29.74 15.60
C ASP A 146 2.47 30.27 15.55
N LYS A 147 1.62 29.67 14.74
CA LYS A 147 0.21 30.00 14.60
C LYS A 147 -0.60 29.47 15.80
N GLN A 148 -0.45 28.20 16.11
CA GLN A 148 -1.25 27.54 17.14
C GLN A 148 -0.93 28.02 18.55
N LYS A 149 0.33 28.38 18.88
CA LYS A 149 0.72 28.94 20.15
C LYS A 149 0.00 30.28 20.45
N LYS A 150 -0.18 31.13 19.42
CA LYS A 150 -0.93 32.39 19.58
C LYS A 150 -2.41 32.16 19.89
N VAL A 151 -3.03 31.21 19.20
CA VAL A 151 -4.44 30.84 19.40
C VAL A 151 -4.66 30.13 20.74
N ALA A 152 -3.72 29.25 21.13
CA ALA A 152 -3.72 28.52 22.40
C ALA A 152 -3.62 29.47 23.58
N ALA A 153 -2.80 30.54 23.48
CA ALA A 153 -2.66 31.59 24.49
C ALA A 153 -3.97 32.35 24.73
N ALA A 154 -4.83 32.44 23.72
CA ALA A 154 -6.17 33.01 23.85
C ALA A 154 -7.21 32.05 24.51
N GLY A 155 -6.78 30.86 24.95
CA GLY A 155 -7.61 29.92 25.70
C GLY A 155 -8.30 28.84 24.85
N ASN A 156 -8.05 28.76 23.53
CA ASN A 156 -8.66 27.78 22.66
C ASN A 156 -8.12 26.35 22.96
N LYS A 157 -9.02 25.41 23.25
CA LYS A 157 -8.68 24.04 23.65
C LYS A 157 -8.09 23.23 22.49
N ASP A 158 -8.68 23.35 21.29
CA ASP A 158 -8.22 22.61 20.12
C ASP A 158 -6.80 23.04 19.72
N ALA A 159 -6.52 24.37 19.82
CA ALA A 159 -5.17 24.86 19.58
C ALA A 159 -4.16 24.37 20.62
N LYS A 160 -4.55 24.18 21.88
CA LYS A 160 -3.67 23.58 22.91
C LYS A 160 -3.35 22.13 22.56
N THR A 161 -4.35 21.34 22.18
CA THR A 161 -4.14 19.95 21.71
C THR A 161 -3.23 19.91 20.49
N ALA A 162 -3.44 20.79 19.51
CA ALA A 162 -2.58 20.90 18.33
C ALA A 162 -1.12 21.24 18.69
N VAL A 163 -0.88 22.14 19.66
CA VAL A 163 0.46 22.47 20.15
C VAL A 163 1.12 21.25 20.77
N THR A 164 0.42 20.49 21.62
CA THR A 164 0.95 19.26 22.22
C THR A 164 1.38 18.25 21.15
N VAL A 165 0.55 18.02 20.14
CA VAL A 165 0.84 17.11 19.03
C VAL A 165 2.04 17.59 18.22
N LEU A 166 2.09 18.88 17.87
CA LEU A 166 3.19 19.45 17.09
C LEU A 166 4.52 19.39 17.85
N GLU A 167 4.53 19.65 19.17
CA GLU A 167 5.74 19.55 19.99
C GLU A 167 6.24 18.11 20.11
N ALA A 168 5.35 17.13 20.26
CA ALA A 168 5.70 15.72 20.28
C ALA A 168 6.34 15.26 18.95
N TYR A 169 5.77 15.67 17.84
CA TYR A 169 6.34 15.37 16.52
C TYR A 169 7.69 16.06 16.30
N LYS A 170 7.81 17.32 16.71
CA LYS A 170 9.05 18.08 16.59
C LYS A 170 10.20 17.40 17.33
N GLU A 171 9.97 16.98 18.58
CA GLU A 171 10.97 16.31 19.39
C GLU A 171 11.54 15.03 18.71
N VAL A 172 10.66 14.20 18.14
CA VAL A 172 11.07 12.96 17.48
C VAL A 172 11.84 13.25 16.19
N LEU A 173 11.37 14.20 15.38
CA LEU A 173 12.00 14.58 14.12
C LEU A 173 13.39 15.22 14.34
N GLU A 174 13.55 16.05 15.38
CA GLU A 174 14.86 16.64 15.76
C GLU A 174 15.88 15.59 16.20
N GLN A 175 15.41 14.40 16.63
CA GLN A 175 16.25 13.25 16.94
C GLN A 175 16.58 12.40 15.69
N GLY A 176 16.15 12.81 14.49
CA GLY A 176 16.32 12.05 13.25
C GLY A 176 15.42 10.81 13.15
N ARG A 177 14.33 10.77 13.91
CA ARG A 177 13.33 9.70 13.90
C ARG A 177 12.08 10.15 13.14
N ASN A 178 11.27 9.20 12.72
CA ASN A 178 10.09 9.49 11.89
C ASN A 178 8.84 9.75 12.75
N ALA A 179 7.97 10.66 12.34
CA ALA A 179 6.75 11.02 13.07
C ALA A 179 5.79 9.82 13.26
N ARG A 180 5.83 8.77 12.39
CA ARG A 180 5.04 7.55 12.54
C ARG A 180 5.34 6.75 13.81
N GLU A 181 6.45 7.02 14.48
CA GLU A 181 6.81 6.38 15.74
C GLU A 181 6.08 6.99 16.96
N VAL A 182 5.43 8.14 16.78
CA VAL A 182 4.64 8.78 17.84
C VAL A 182 3.20 8.26 17.79
N THR A 183 2.69 7.84 18.94
CA THR A 183 1.29 7.43 19.12
C THR A 183 0.55 8.39 20.04
N PHE A 184 -0.71 8.67 19.74
CA PHE A 184 -1.58 9.52 20.56
C PHE A 184 -2.75 8.70 21.08
N GLU A 185 -3.12 8.93 22.34
CA GLU A 185 -4.14 8.14 23.03
C GLU A 185 -5.55 8.71 22.85
N THR A 186 -5.67 10.04 22.78
CA THR A 186 -6.98 10.71 22.67
C THR A 186 -7.42 10.89 21.22
N LYS A 187 -8.74 10.82 20.98
CA LYS A 187 -9.31 11.05 19.64
C LYS A 187 -9.02 12.47 19.11
N GLU A 188 -8.97 13.43 20.01
CA GLU A 188 -8.68 14.82 19.70
C GLU A 188 -7.24 14.98 19.20
N GLU A 189 -6.28 14.35 19.86
CA GLU A 189 -4.87 14.35 19.43
C GLU A 189 -4.70 13.57 18.12
N GLN A 190 -5.32 12.39 17.99
CA GLN A 190 -5.28 11.60 16.75
C GLN A 190 -5.82 12.39 15.56
N LYS A 191 -6.92 13.13 15.76
CA LYS A 191 -7.47 14.02 14.74
C LYS A 191 -6.51 15.16 14.41
N ALA A 192 -5.99 15.85 15.42
CA ALA A 192 -5.03 16.94 15.22
C ALA A 192 -3.77 16.47 14.49
N ALA A 193 -3.27 15.26 14.81
CA ALA A 193 -2.15 14.63 14.15
C ALA A 193 -2.43 14.32 12.67
N HIS A 194 -3.59 13.75 12.39
CA HIS A 194 -4.02 13.42 11.02
C HIS A 194 -4.15 14.68 10.15
N ASP A 195 -4.70 15.76 10.69
CA ASP A 195 -4.96 17.00 9.95
C ASP A 195 -3.66 17.77 9.57
N LEU A 196 -2.50 17.35 10.07
CA LEU A 196 -1.19 17.92 9.69
C LEU A 196 -0.65 17.41 8.35
N PHE A 197 -1.10 16.26 7.89
CA PHE A 197 -0.63 15.61 6.64
C PHE A 197 0.88 15.55 6.52
N LEU A 198 1.57 15.18 7.60
CA LEU A 198 3.02 15.03 7.59
C LEU A 198 3.45 13.86 6.69
N LEU A 199 4.62 14.02 6.07
CA LEU A 199 5.18 13.02 5.16
C LEU A 199 5.69 11.78 5.91
N THR A 200 6.32 12.01 7.06
CA THR A 200 6.93 10.96 7.87
C THR A 200 5.95 10.22 8.78
N THR A 201 4.66 10.60 8.80
CA THR A 201 3.58 9.81 9.43
C THR A 201 3.07 8.70 8.53
N LYS A 202 3.32 8.78 7.22
CA LYS A 202 2.83 7.79 6.26
C LYS A 202 3.45 6.42 6.53
N PRO A 203 2.66 5.33 6.41
CA PRO A 203 3.20 3.98 6.47
C PRO A 203 4.19 3.75 5.32
N VAL A 204 5.25 2.98 5.60
CA VAL A 204 6.32 2.70 4.65
C VAL A 204 6.57 1.20 4.51
N LEU A 205 6.78 0.75 3.26
CA LEU A 205 7.32 -0.55 2.92
C LEU A 205 8.70 -0.35 2.31
N TYR A 206 9.73 -0.91 2.94
CA TYR A 206 11.08 -0.92 2.38
C TYR A 206 11.23 -2.08 1.40
N VAL A 207 11.63 -1.78 0.18
CA VAL A 207 11.82 -2.75 -0.89
C VAL A 207 13.31 -2.83 -1.19
N CYS A 208 13.95 -3.89 -0.69
CA CYS A 208 15.36 -4.19 -0.90
C CYS A 208 15.54 -4.81 -2.30
N ASN A 209 16.00 -4.01 -3.26
CA ASN A 209 16.31 -4.51 -4.58
C ASN A 209 17.68 -5.20 -4.57
N VAL A 210 17.70 -6.51 -4.77
CA VAL A 210 18.88 -7.38 -4.73
C VAL A 210 19.22 -7.94 -6.12
N ASP A 211 20.36 -8.62 -6.22
CA ASP A 211 20.70 -9.46 -7.35
C ASP A 211 19.85 -10.75 -7.41
N GLU A 212 19.92 -11.47 -8.52
CA GLU A 212 19.14 -12.70 -8.77
C GLU A 212 19.44 -13.79 -7.74
N ASP A 213 20.70 -14.01 -7.39
CA ASP A 213 21.11 -15.05 -6.44
C ASP A 213 20.52 -14.80 -5.03
N SER A 214 20.25 -13.55 -4.72
CA SER A 214 19.70 -13.11 -3.45
C SER A 214 18.16 -12.97 -3.44
N ALA A 215 17.49 -13.23 -4.58
CA ALA A 215 16.05 -12.99 -4.75
C ALA A 215 15.17 -13.73 -3.73
N LYS A 216 15.58 -14.93 -3.32
CA LYS A 216 14.84 -15.78 -2.38
C LYS A 216 15.10 -15.43 -0.91
N ASN A 217 16.37 -15.27 -0.54
CA ASN A 217 16.79 -15.24 0.87
C ASN A 217 17.35 -13.88 1.31
N GLY A 218 17.45 -12.93 0.38
CA GLY A 218 18.16 -11.67 0.62
C GLY A 218 19.66 -11.84 0.80
N ASN A 219 20.32 -10.77 1.20
CA ASN A 219 21.75 -10.70 1.45
C ASN A 219 22.07 -9.84 2.68
N GLU A 220 23.36 -9.60 2.96
CA GLU A 220 23.78 -8.79 4.11
C GLU A 220 23.27 -7.34 4.05
N TYR A 221 23.03 -6.79 2.85
CA TYR A 221 22.46 -5.46 2.69
C TYR A 221 20.98 -5.43 3.07
N SER A 222 20.19 -6.40 2.56
CA SER A 222 18.76 -6.47 2.85
C SER A 222 18.49 -6.74 4.33
N LYS A 223 19.28 -7.61 4.98
CA LYS A 223 19.17 -7.90 6.42
C LYS A 223 19.31 -6.65 7.30
N LYS A 224 20.24 -5.74 6.95
CA LYS A 224 20.38 -4.47 7.69
C LYS A 224 19.12 -3.62 7.62
N ILE A 225 18.48 -3.58 6.45
CA ILE A 225 17.23 -2.83 6.28
C ILE A 225 16.08 -3.52 7.00
N GLU A 226 15.99 -4.85 6.96
CA GLU A 226 14.99 -5.63 7.71
C GLU A 226 15.08 -5.38 9.22
N GLU A 227 16.28 -5.35 9.78
CA GLU A 227 16.51 -5.04 11.19
C GLU A 227 16.08 -3.62 11.56
N ILE A 228 16.33 -2.64 10.67
CA ILE A 228 15.90 -1.26 10.87
C ILE A 228 14.38 -1.15 10.77
N ALA A 229 13.78 -1.74 9.74
CA ALA A 229 12.34 -1.77 9.55
C ALA A 229 11.60 -2.35 10.77
N ALA A 230 12.11 -3.46 11.32
CA ALA A 230 11.55 -4.08 12.51
C ALA A 230 11.59 -3.14 13.74
N LYS A 231 12.65 -2.36 13.91
CA LYS A 231 12.78 -1.38 15.00
C LYS A 231 11.82 -0.19 14.83
N GLU A 232 11.55 0.21 13.60
CA GLU A 232 10.63 1.31 13.25
C GLU A 232 9.15 0.87 13.21
N GLY A 233 8.85 -0.43 13.40
CA GLY A 233 7.52 -0.98 13.22
C GLY A 233 7.03 -0.95 11.77
N ALA A 234 7.97 -0.91 10.81
CA ALA A 234 7.72 -0.96 9.38
C ALA A 234 7.98 -2.37 8.83
N GLU A 235 7.54 -2.61 7.59
CA GLU A 235 7.84 -3.84 6.88
C GLU A 235 8.98 -3.64 5.87
N ALA A 236 9.74 -4.72 5.63
CA ALA A 236 10.68 -4.83 4.54
C ALA A 236 10.41 -6.06 3.69
N MET A 237 10.80 -6.01 2.41
CA MET A 237 10.76 -7.16 1.52
C MET A 237 11.94 -7.14 0.56
N VAL A 238 12.30 -8.33 0.07
CA VAL A 238 13.33 -8.51 -0.93
C VAL A 238 12.68 -8.70 -2.30
N ILE A 239 13.25 -8.06 -3.33
CA ILE A 239 12.89 -8.23 -4.73
C ILE A 239 14.13 -8.11 -5.60
N ALA A 240 14.23 -8.91 -6.67
CA ALA A 240 15.24 -8.76 -7.71
C ALA A 240 14.57 -8.11 -8.93
N ALA A 241 14.62 -6.79 -9.05
CA ALA A 241 13.87 -6.06 -10.07
C ALA A 241 14.24 -6.47 -11.50
N LYS A 242 15.48 -6.87 -11.76
CA LYS A 242 15.92 -7.39 -13.05
C LYS A 242 15.29 -8.74 -13.36
N THR A 243 15.26 -9.65 -12.40
CA THR A 243 14.58 -10.95 -12.52
C THR A 243 13.08 -10.79 -12.76
N GLU A 244 12.44 -9.80 -12.11
CA GLU A 244 11.04 -9.49 -12.37
C GLU A 244 10.80 -8.97 -13.79
N GLU A 245 11.73 -8.21 -14.35
CA GLU A 245 11.68 -7.77 -15.75
C GLU A 245 11.78 -8.97 -16.72
N ASP A 246 12.66 -9.93 -16.42
CA ASP A 246 12.78 -11.17 -17.19
C ASP A 246 11.49 -11.99 -17.12
N ILE A 247 10.91 -12.20 -15.93
CA ILE A 247 9.61 -12.85 -15.73
C ILE A 247 8.49 -12.12 -16.50
N ALA A 248 8.46 -10.79 -16.45
CA ALA A 248 7.45 -10.00 -17.15
C ALA A 248 7.54 -10.15 -18.68
N SER A 249 8.73 -10.43 -19.22
CA SER A 249 8.97 -10.62 -20.65
C SER A 249 8.50 -11.97 -21.19
N LEU A 250 8.22 -12.96 -20.32
CA LEU A 250 7.74 -14.29 -20.72
C LEU A 250 6.27 -14.23 -21.14
N ASP A 251 5.94 -14.93 -22.24
CA ASP A 251 4.62 -14.85 -22.85
C ASP A 251 3.59 -15.76 -22.17
N THR A 252 4.00 -16.95 -21.70
CA THR A 252 3.06 -17.95 -21.18
C THR A 252 3.12 -18.06 -19.65
N TYR A 253 2.01 -18.49 -19.06
CA TYR A 253 1.96 -18.79 -17.63
C TYR A 253 2.89 -19.93 -17.24
N GLU A 254 2.98 -20.95 -18.11
CA GLU A 254 3.83 -22.11 -17.92
C GLU A 254 5.32 -21.73 -17.89
N ASP A 255 5.76 -20.86 -18.79
CA ASP A 255 7.14 -20.36 -18.81
C ASP A 255 7.46 -19.56 -17.56
N LYS A 256 6.55 -18.68 -17.13
CA LYS A 256 6.71 -17.92 -15.88
C LYS A 256 6.82 -18.82 -14.67
N LYS A 257 5.96 -19.84 -14.59
CA LYS A 257 5.98 -20.80 -13.49
C LYS A 257 7.27 -21.62 -13.48
N MET A 258 7.70 -22.10 -14.64
CA MET A 258 8.96 -22.86 -14.76
C MET A 258 10.15 -22.00 -14.31
N PHE A 259 10.20 -20.72 -14.70
CA PHE A 259 11.26 -19.82 -14.31
C PHE A 259 11.25 -19.52 -12.79
N LEU A 260 10.08 -19.33 -12.20
CA LEU A 260 9.93 -19.17 -10.74
C LEU A 260 10.36 -20.43 -9.98
N ASP A 261 9.98 -21.63 -10.47
CA ASP A 261 10.36 -22.91 -9.88
C ASP A 261 11.89 -23.13 -9.94
N GLU A 262 12.55 -22.70 -11.02
CA GLU A 262 14.01 -22.75 -11.17
C GLU A 262 14.75 -21.88 -10.16
N LEU A 263 14.19 -20.69 -9.87
CA LEU A 263 14.69 -19.79 -8.84
C LEU A 263 14.28 -20.20 -7.42
N GLY A 264 13.40 -21.19 -7.28
CA GLY A 264 12.85 -21.65 -6.02
C GLY A 264 11.92 -20.63 -5.37
N LEU A 265 11.24 -19.82 -6.19
CA LEU A 265 10.24 -18.83 -5.77
C LEU A 265 8.83 -19.41 -5.97
N GLU A 266 7.94 -19.21 -5.01
CA GLU A 266 6.54 -19.65 -5.09
C GLU A 266 5.71 -18.73 -5.99
N GLU A 267 6.04 -17.43 -5.98
CA GLU A 267 5.39 -16.40 -6.78
C GLU A 267 6.38 -15.25 -7.10
N SER A 268 5.98 -14.38 -8.04
CA SER A 268 6.79 -13.21 -8.39
C SER A 268 6.89 -12.21 -7.24
N GLY A 269 8.02 -11.52 -7.15
CA GLY A 269 8.22 -10.45 -6.18
C GLY A 269 7.27 -9.28 -6.42
N VAL A 270 6.87 -9.05 -7.68
CA VAL A 270 5.86 -8.05 -8.06
C VAL A 270 4.50 -8.36 -7.45
N ASN A 271 4.04 -9.61 -7.48
CA ASN A 271 2.77 -10.00 -6.84
C ASN A 271 2.82 -9.76 -5.33
N ARG A 272 3.88 -10.23 -4.67
CA ARG A 272 4.11 -9.99 -3.23
C ARG A 272 4.14 -8.49 -2.89
N LEU A 273 4.75 -7.67 -3.76
CA LEU A 273 4.80 -6.22 -3.56
C LEU A 273 3.41 -5.60 -3.64
N ILE A 274 2.58 -6.01 -4.61
CA ILE A 274 1.21 -5.51 -4.76
C ILE A 274 0.36 -5.86 -3.53
N GLU A 275 0.43 -7.11 -3.06
CA GLU A 275 -0.28 -7.56 -1.86
C GLU A 275 0.16 -6.78 -0.62
N LYS A 276 1.48 -6.62 -0.42
CA LYS A 276 2.02 -5.83 0.70
C LYS A 276 1.63 -4.36 0.63
N ALA A 277 1.64 -3.75 -0.56
CA ALA A 277 1.19 -2.37 -0.75
C ALA A 277 -0.30 -2.22 -0.42
N TYR A 278 -1.12 -3.19 -0.79
CA TYR A 278 -2.54 -3.22 -0.48
C TYR A 278 -2.79 -3.30 1.04
N HIS A 279 -2.06 -4.17 1.73
CA HIS A 279 -2.13 -4.28 3.18
C HIS A 279 -1.55 -3.07 3.91
N LEU A 280 -0.48 -2.46 3.38
CA LEU A 280 0.11 -1.23 3.91
C LEU A 280 -0.89 -0.07 3.94
N LEU A 281 -1.78 -0.02 2.96
CA LEU A 281 -2.90 0.93 2.90
C LEU A 281 -4.06 0.57 3.84
N ASN A 282 -3.89 -0.48 4.67
CA ASN A 282 -4.91 -1.00 5.56
C ASN A 282 -6.21 -1.43 4.83
N LEU A 283 -6.03 -1.94 3.61
CA LEU A 283 -7.12 -2.42 2.76
C LEU A 283 -7.35 -3.91 2.93
N GLN A 284 -8.60 -4.29 2.76
CA GLN A 284 -9.08 -5.67 2.73
C GLN A 284 -10.09 -5.83 1.59
N THR A 285 -10.44 -7.07 1.28
CA THR A 285 -11.35 -7.39 0.19
C THR A 285 -12.52 -8.23 0.69
N PHE A 286 -13.76 -7.82 0.39
CA PHE A 286 -14.90 -8.72 0.39
C PHE A 286 -15.29 -9.08 -1.04
N ILE A 287 -15.99 -10.19 -1.21
CA ILE A 287 -16.28 -10.75 -2.53
C ILE A 287 -17.80 -10.84 -2.72
N THR A 288 -18.27 -10.49 -3.91
CA THR A 288 -19.61 -10.86 -4.38
C THR A 288 -19.45 -11.93 -5.44
N ALA A 289 -20.14 -13.07 -5.27
CA ALA A 289 -20.06 -14.20 -6.17
C ALA A 289 -21.44 -14.50 -6.77
N GLY A 290 -21.54 -14.43 -8.09
CA GLY A 290 -22.78 -14.69 -8.84
C GLY A 290 -22.51 -15.07 -10.28
N GLU A 291 -23.54 -15.54 -11.00
CA GLU A 291 -23.45 -15.98 -12.41
C GLU A 291 -22.98 -14.86 -13.37
N MET A 292 -23.32 -13.60 -13.06
CA MET A 292 -22.88 -12.47 -13.89
C MET A 292 -21.41 -12.14 -13.69
N GLU A 293 -20.97 -12.08 -12.43
CA GLU A 293 -19.59 -11.77 -12.08
C GLU A 293 -19.20 -12.33 -10.71
N VAL A 294 -17.92 -12.65 -10.56
CA VAL A 294 -17.21 -12.76 -9.28
C VAL A 294 -16.35 -11.52 -9.15
N LYS A 295 -16.61 -10.71 -8.11
CA LYS A 295 -15.96 -9.42 -7.96
C LYS A 295 -15.42 -9.19 -6.57
N ALA A 296 -14.18 -8.74 -6.52
CA ALA A 296 -13.52 -8.25 -5.33
C ALA A 296 -13.85 -6.76 -5.09
N TRP A 297 -14.18 -6.42 -3.86
CA TRP A 297 -14.50 -5.07 -3.44
C TRP A 297 -13.56 -4.64 -2.33
N THR A 298 -12.85 -3.55 -2.55
CA THR A 298 -11.88 -3.01 -1.60
C THR A 298 -12.57 -2.23 -0.48
N PHE A 299 -12.17 -2.48 0.76
CA PHE A 299 -12.63 -1.73 1.93
C PHE A 299 -11.50 -1.54 2.96
N HIS A 300 -11.67 -0.60 3.89
CA HIS A 300 -10.71 -0.42 4.97
C HIS A 300 -10.96 -1.42 6.11
N LYS A 301 -9.91 -2.04 6.59
CA LYS A 301 -9.95 -2.93 7.75
C LYS A 301 -10.69 -2.28 8.92
N GLY A 302 -11.59 -3.02 9.52
CA GLY A 302 -12.41 -2.54 10.63
C GLY A 302 -13.73 -1.87 10.21
N TRP A 303 -14.01 -1.74 8.91
CA TRP A 303 -15.30 -1.25 8.45
C TRP A 303 -16.44 -2.22 8.75
N LYS A 304 -17.60 -1.65 9.01
CA LYS A 304 -18.84 -2.37 9.28
C LYS A 304 -19.61 -2.62 7.97
N ALA A 305 -20.51 -3.61 8.01
CA ALA A 305 -21.29 -4.04 6.85
C ALA A 305 -22.00 -2.90 6.08
N PRO A 306 -22.60 -1.87 6.70
CA PRO A 306 -23.18 -0.75 5.95
C PRO A 306 -22.16 0.05 5.14
N GLN A 307 -20.96 0.29 5.71
CA GLN A 307 -19.89 1.01 5.00
C GLN A 307 -19.40 0.21 3.80
N CYS A 308 -19.24 -1.11 3.96
CA CYS A 308 -18.89 -2.02 2.86
C CYS A 308 -19.99 -2.08 1.78
N ALA A 309 -21.27 -2.06 2.16
CA ALA A 309 -22.37 -1.95 1.21
C ALA A 309 -22.29 -0.64 0.40
N GLY A 310 -21.84 0.45 1.04
CA GLY A 310 -21.62 1.75 0.43
C GLY A 310 -20.54 1.75 -0.67
N VAL A 311 -19.58 0.83 -0.60
CA VAL A 311 -18.57 0.64 -1.66
C VAL A 311 -19.20 0.20 -2.97
N ILE A 312 -20.28 -0.59 -2.89
CA ILE A 312 -21.02 -1.04 -4.09
C ILE A 312 -21.86 0.12 -4.62
N HIS A 313 -22.68 0.74 -3.76
CA HIS A 313 -23.50 1.88 -4.08
C HIS A 313 -23.93 2.63 -2.81
N THR A 314 -23.99 3.96 -2.86
CA THR A 314 -24.38 4.80 -1.72
C THR A 314 -25.78 4.49 -1.19
N ASP A 315 -26.70 4.05 -2.05
CA ASP A 315 -28.05 3.66 -1.63
C ASP A 315 -28.05 2.36 -0.81
N PHE A 316 -27.08 1.46 -1.05
CA PHE A 316 -26.94 0.23 -0.26
C PHE A 316 -26.54 0.55 1.18
N GLU A 317 -25.70 1.57 1.40
CA GLU A 317 -25.36 2.04 2.73
C GLU A 317 -26.56 2.67 3.43
N LYS A 318 -27.24 3.61 2.76
CA LYS A 318 -28.39 4.35 3.31
C LYS A 318 -29.56 3.43 3.64
N GLY A 319 -29.88 2.52 2.71
CA GLY A 319 -30.99 1.57 2.83
C GLY A 319 -30.62 0.25 3.48
N PHE A 320 -29.43 0.10 4.08
CA PHE A 320 -28.93 -1.16 4.62
C PHE A 320 -29.90 -1.78 5.63
N ILE A 321 -30.27 -3.04 5.38
CA ILE A 321 -31.11 -3.85 6.26
C ILE A 321 -30.25 -4.90 6.98
N ARG A 322 -29.54 -5.73 6.20
CA ARG A 322 -28.69 -6.83 6.67
C ARG A 322 -27.72 -7.27 5.59
N ALA A 323 -26.67 -7.99 5.99
CA ALA A 323 -25.79 -8.72 5.09
C ALA A 323 -25.98 -10.24 5.27
N GLU A 324 -25.99 -10.97 4.19
CA GLU A 324 -25.84 -12.42 4.16
C GLU A 324 -24.35 -12.67 3.92
N VAL A 325 -23.68 -13.34 4.87
CA VAL A 325 -22.22 -13.52 4.89
C VAL A 325 -21.90 -14.99 4.88
N ILE A 326 -21.01 -15.40 3.97
CA ILE A 326 -20.43 -16.74 3.90
C ILE A 326 -18.92 -16.59 3.99
N LYS A 327 -18.29 -17.41 4.85
CA LYS A 327 -16.83 -17.46 4.87
C LYS A 327 -16.31 -18.14 3.62
N TYR A 328 -15.19 -17.62 3.08
CA TYR A 328 -14.58 -18.16 1.86
C TYR A 328 -14.36 -19.68 1.94
N ASP A 329 -13.80 -20.19 3.04
CA ASP A 329 -13.51 -21.61 3.22
C ASP A 329 -14.79 -22.46 3.21
N ASP A 330 -15.88 -21.96 3.77
CA ASP A 330 -17.18 -22.65 3.74
C ASP A 330 -17.75 -22.70 2.33
N TYR A 331 -17.60 -21.62 1.55
CA TYR A 331 -18.05 -21.61 0.16
C TYR A 331 -17.28 -22.63 -0.69
N ILE A 332 -15.95 -22.69 -0.55
CA ILE A 332 -15.11 -23.68 -1.23
C ILE A 332 -15.46 -25.11 -0.82
N LYS A 333 -15.73 -25.33 0.47
CA LYS A 333 -16.07 -26.64 1.00
C LYS A 333 -17.41 -27.17 0.48
N TYR A 334 -18.45 -26.32 0.48
CA TYR A 334 -19.80 -26.74 0.11
C TYR A 334 -20.15 -26.50 -1.36
N LYS A 335 -19.35 -25.76 -2.08
CA LYS A 335 -19.39 -25.52 -3.55
C LYS A 335 -20.70 -24.88 -4.08
N SER A 336 -21.58 -24.41 -3.22
CA SER A 336 -22.75 -23.62 -3.63
C SER A 336 -23.36 -22.88 -2.44
N GLU A 337 -23.97 -21.72 -2.70
CA GLU A 337 -24.70 -20.96 -1.67
C GLU A 337 -25.85 -21.77 -1.04
N ALA A 338 -26.55 -22.60 -1.82
CA ALA A 338 -27.63 -23.46 -1.34
C ALA A 338 -27.11 -24.48 -0.31
N ALA A 339 -26.02 -25.18 -0.63
CA ALA A 339 -25.41 -26.16 0.28
C ALA A 339 -24.81 -25.51 1.54
N VAL A 340 -24.22 -24.31 1.41
CA VAL A 340 -23.76 -23.51 2.57
C VAL A 340 -24.93 -23.18 3.49
N ARG A 341 -26.08 -22.77 2.92
CA ARG A 341 -27.30 -22.45 3.65
C ARG A 341 -27.88 -23.67 4.35
N GLU A 342 -27.96 -24.82 3.70
CA GLU A 342 -28.40 -26.09 4.27
C GLU A 342 -27.49 -26.56 5.41
N ALA A 343 -26.18 -26.30 5.29
CA ALA A 343 -25.19 -26.60 6.34
C ALA A 343 -25.22 -25.60 7.51
N GLY A 344 -26.07 -24.56 7.45
CA GLY A 344 -26.16 -23.54 8.49
C GLY A 344 -24.97 -22.58 8.58
N GLN A 345 -24.15 -22.49 7.52
CA GLN A 345 -22.94 -21.66 7.48
C GLN A 345 -23.17 -20.31 6.77
N LEU A 346 -24.39 -20.02 6.34
CA LEU A 346 -24.77 -18.69 5.87
C LEU A 346 -25.24 -17.87 7.08
N HIS A 347 -24.48 -16.82 7.41
CA HIS A 347 -24.75 -15.95 8.54
C HIS A 347 -25.51 -14.71 8.11
N ILE A 348 -26.49 -14.32 8.94
CA ILE A 348 -27.25 -13.08 8.74
C ILE A 348 -26.71 -12.05 9.72
N GLU A 349 -26.07 -11.02 9.20
CA GLU A 349 -25.35 -10.02 9.97
C GLU A 349 -26.01 -8.65 9.91
N GLY A 350 -25.98 -7.96 11.04
CA GLY A 350 -26.53 -6.60 11.19
C GLY A 350 -25.53 -5.49 10.93
N LYS A 351 -25.96 -4.26 11.30
CA LYS A 351 -25.19 -3.03 11.07
C LYS A 351 -23.84 -2.97 11.79
N ASP A 352 -23.68 -3.73 12.88
CA ASP A 352 -22.46 -3.71 13.69
C ASP A 352 -21.44 -4.77 13.32
N TYR A 353 -21.74 -5.61 12.33
CA TYR A 353 -20.82 -6.62 11.84
C TYR A 353 -19.59 -5.95 11.22
N VAL A 354 -18.42 -6.30 11.75
CA VAL A 354 -17.11 -5.87 11.19
C VAL A 354 -16.71 -6.88 10.13
N VAL A 355 -16.70 -6.42 8.88
CA VAL A 355 -16.39 -7.26 7.72
C VAL A 355 -14.96 -7.76 7.79
N GLN A 356 -14.77 -9.04 7.45
CA GLN A 356 -13.49 -9.71 7.44
C GLN A 356 -12.99 -9.87 5.99
N ASP A 357 -11.67 -9.94 5.85
CA ASP A 357 -11.06 -10.19 4.54
C ASP A 357 -11.50 -11.55 3.98
N GLY A 358 -11.92 -11.58 2.72
CA GLY A 358 -12.42 -12.76 2.04
C GLY A 358 -13.88 -13.12 2.34
N ASP A 359 -14.62 -12.33 3.12
CA ASP A 359 -16.05 -12.55 3.29
C ASP A 359 -16.78 -12.52 1.95
N ILE A 360 -17.59 -13.54 1.66
CA ILE A 360 -18.51 -13.53 0.51
C ILE A 360 -19.82 -12.95 0.98
N MET A 361 -20.26 -11.84 0.38
CA MET A 361 -21.34 -11.02 0.93
C MET A 361 -22.45 -10.76 -0.08
N HIS A 362 -23.68 -10.81 0.42
CA HIS A 362 -24.85 -10.32 -0.29
C HIS A 362 -25.62 -9.35 0.61
N PHE A 363 -25.77 -8.09 0.16
CA PHE A 363 -26.44 -7.04 0.92
C PHE A 363 -27.92 -6.98 0.60
N ARG A 364 -28.76 -6.89 1.64
CA ARG A 364 -30.18 -6.60 1.55
C ARG A 364 -30.42 -5.16 1.99
N PHE A 365 -31.02 -4.40 1.13
CA PHE A 365 -31.29 -2.98 1.33
C PHE A 365 -32.68 -2.61 0.81
N ASN A 366 -33.20 -1.49 1.29
CA ASN A 366 -34.44 -0.89 0.82
C ASN A 366 -34.20 0.61 0.60
N VAL A 367 -34.58 1.12 -0.58
CA VAL A 367 -34.42 2.53 -0.98
C VAL A 367 -35.79 3.14 -1.15
#